data_8ddd4cd473e8e92845bf56e34f86af0a
#
_entry.id   8ddd4cd473e8e92845bf56e34f86af0a
#
_cell.length_a   1.000
_cell.length_b   1.000
_cell.length_c   1.000
_cell.angle_alpha   90.00
_cell.angle_beta   90.00
_cell.angle_gamma   90.00
#
_symmetry.space_group_name_H-M   'P 1'
#
loop_
_entity.id
_entity.type
_entity.pdbx_description
1 polymer ?
#
loop_
_entity_poly.entity_id
_entity_poly.type
_entity_poly.pdbx_seq_one_letter_code
_entity_poly.pdbx_strand_id
1 'polypeptide(L)'
;MKYCLPSLVLILTLSASVVLRADTDAEVNARKDALELAGAFGNDGFKIRDGHSCGALKAHDHALIAVNLYAGNQYWFSVGTTEPLKKVAVSLYDETGNQMTTENFSEGDKAAAGFAPENSGQYFVSVDSVGDQEGSFCLVYSYK
;
A
#
# COMPACT_ATOMS: atom_id res chain seq x y z
N MET A 1 -17.44 49.47 -46.62
CA MET A 1 -16.50 49.28 -45.50
C MET A 1 -17.04 48.22 -44.58
N LYS A 2 -16.50 47.01 -44.66
CA LYS A 2 -16.89 45.89 -43.79
C LYS A 2 -15.68 45.58 -42.87
N TYR A 3 -15.83 45.89 -41.60
CA TYR A 3 -14.84 45.62 -40.59
C TYR A 3 -15.01 44.18 -40.11
N CYS A 4 -14.06 43.27 -40.44
CA CYS A 4 -13.94 41.96 -39.84
C CYS A 4 -13.24 42.11 -38.50
N LEU A 5 -13.95 41.81 -37.39
CA LEU A 5 -13.33 41.61 -36.07
C LEU A 5 -12.76 40.19 -35.99
N PRO A 6 -11.50 40.02 -35.61
CA PRO A 6 -10.99 38.69 -35.29
C PRO A 6 -11.48 38.29 -33.90
N SER A 7 -12.21 37.18 -33.83
CA SER A 7 -12.57 36.51 -32.57
C SER A 7 -11.29 36.00 -31.90
N LEU A 8 -10.94 36.60 -30.76
CA LEU A 8 -9.87 36.14 -29.88
C LEU A 8 -10.38 34.93 -29.11
N VAL A 9 -10.00 33.72 -29.52
CA VAL A 9 -10.26 32.49 -28.77
C VAL A 9 -9.26 32.39 -27.62
N LEU A 10 -9.73 32.67 -26.41
CA LEU A 10 -8.98 32.52 -25.16
C LEU A 10 -8.94 31.04 -24.81
N ILE A 11 -7.86 30.36 -25.12
CA ILE A 11 -7.60 28.97 -24.71
C ILE A 11 -7.19 28.99 -23.24
N LEU A 12 -8.14 28.65 -22.36
CA LEU A 12 -7.90 28.45 -20.93
C LEU A 12 -7.21 27.08 -20.73
N THR A 13 -5.89 27.06 -20.66
CA THR A 13 -5.14 25.83 -20.30
C THR A 13 -5.31 25.54 -18.81
N LEU A 14 -6.15 24.54 -18.50
CA LEU A 14 -6.32 24.03 -17.15
C LEU A 14 -5.06 23.23 -16.77
N SER A 15 -4.12 23.87 -16.09
CA SER A 15 -2.92 23.20 -15.54
C SER A 15 -3.38 22.34 -14.36
N ALA A 16 -3.55 21.04 -14.57
CA ALA A 16 -3.72 20.07 -13.49
C ALA A 16 -2.42 19.99 -12.69
N SER A 17 -2.37 20.67 -11.55
CA SER A 17 -1.27 20.54 -10.60
C SER A 17 -1.32 19.14 -9.98
N VAL A 18 -0.42 18.25 -10.39
CA VAL A 18 -0.19 16.98 -9.69
C VAL A 18 0.47 17.33 -8.36
N VAL A 19 -0.31 17.28 -7.29
CA VAL A 19 0.23 17.44 -5.94
C VAL A 19 0.95 16.13 -5.61
N LEU A 20 2.27 16.13 -5.76
CA LEU A 20 3.14 15.10 -5.20
C LEU A 20 3.10 15.24 -3.68
N ARG A 21 2.38 14.32 -3.04
CA ARG A 21 2.36 14.24 -1.57
C ARG A 21 3.66 13.60 -1.10
N ALA A 22 4.45 14.32 -0.30
CA ALA A 22 5.56 13.75 0.43
C ALA A 22 5.04 12.93 1.62
N ASP A 23 5.74 11.83 1.96
CA ASP A 23 5.45 11.05 3.16
C ASP A 23 5.67 11.92 4.41
N THR A 24 4.83 11.73 5.42
CA THR A 24 5.01 12.34 6.74
C THR A 24 6.15 11.63 7.49
N ASP A 25 6.70 12.26 8.53
CA ASP A 25 7.72 11.62 9.39
C ASP A 25 7.21 10.30 9.99
N ALA A 26 5.94 10.25 10.35
CA ALA A 26 5.29 9.03 10.84
C ALA A 26 5.23 7.93 9.78
N GLU A 27 4.89 8.27 8.54
CA GLU A 27 4.90 7.32 7.41
C GLU A 27 6.31 6.84 7.09
N VAL A 28 7.32 7.71 7.18
CA VAL A 28 8.74 7.34 7.01
C VAL A 28 9.18 6.33 8.07
N ASN A 29 8.81 6.53 9.33
CA ASN A 29 9.10 5.59 10.41
C ASN A 29 8.37 4.26 10.22
N ALA A 30 7.08 4.29 9.88
CA ALA A 30 6.31 3.09 9.57
C ALA A 30 6.93 2.30 8.39
N ARG A 31 7.43 3.00 7.35
CA ARG A 31 8.13 2.39 6.23
C ARG A 31 9.44 1.72 6.65
N LYS A 32 10.19 2.35 7.56
CA LYS A 32 11.42 1.75 8.10
C LYS A 32 11.13 0.41 8.76
N ASP A 33 10.09 0.33 9.57
CA ASP A 33 9.67 -0.90 10.26
C ASP A 33 9.17 -1.95 9.26
N ALA A 34 8.42 -1.56 8.25
CA ALA A 34 8.00 -2.45 7.17
C ALA A 34 9.19 -3.01 6.38
N LEU A 35 10.20 -2.18 6.06
CA LEU A 35 11.43 -2.61 5.37
C LEU A 35 12.29 -3.52 6.24
N GLU A 36 12.38 -3.28 7.53
CA GLU A 36 13.08 -4.17 8.47
C GLU A 36 12.44 -5.55 8.49
N LEU A 37 11.11 -5.62 8.58
CA LEU A 37 10.38 -6.88 8.53
C LEU A 37 10.56 -7.57 7.17
N ALA A 38 10.40 -6.86 6.06
CA ALA A 38 10.59 -7.41 4.71
C ALA A 38 12.03 -7.92 4.51
N GLY A 39 13.02 -7.24 5.09
CA GLY A 39 14.43 -7.63 5.06
C GLY A 39 14.69 -8.99 5.75
N ALA A 40 13.91 -9.33 6.77
CA ALA A 40 14.00 -10.62 7.44
C ALA A 40 13.68 -11.79 6.49
N PHE A 41 12.80 -11.61 5.52
CA PHE A 41 12.49 -12.62 4.49
C PHE A 41 13.54 -12.69 3.39
N GLY A 42 14.47 -11.75 3.32
CA GLY A 42 15.56 -11.74 2.34
C GLY A 42 16.46 -12.96 2.43
N ASN A 43 16.63 -13.52 3.63
CA ASN A 43 17.40 -14.76 3.85
C ASN A 43 16.75 -15.98 3.17
N ASP A 44 15.44 -15.95 2.94
CA ASP A 44 14.69 -16.99 2.24
C ASP A 44 14.60 -16.74 0.72
N GLY A 45 15.36 -15.78 0.21
CA GLY A 45 15.47 -15.46 -1.22
C GLY A 45 14.45 -14.45 -1.73
N PHE A 46 13.64 -13.83 -0.86
CA PHE A 46 12.71 -12.78 -1.26
C PHE A 46 13.43 -11.47 -1.58
N LYS A 47 12.99 -10.82 -2.65
CA LYS A 47 13.47 -9.51 -3.08
C LYS A 47 12.38 -8.48 -2.83
N ILE A 48 12.74 -7.39 -2.16
CA ILE A 48 11.82 -6.27 -1.93
C ILE A 48 11.54 -5.60 -3.29
N ARG A 49 10.27 -5.43 -3.60
CA ARG A 49 9.84 -4.68 -4.78
C ARG A 49 9.96 -3.18 -4.52
N ASP A 50 10.37 -2.46 -5.55
CA ASP A 50 10.39 -0.98 -5.50
C ASP A 50 8.98 -0.42 -5.29
N GLY A 51 8.89 0.59 -4.45
CA GLY A 51 7.64 1.25 -4.10
C GLY A 51 7.12 0.83 -2.73
N HIS A 52 6.22 1.64 -2.24
CA HIS A 52 5.54 1.46 -0.95
C HIS A 52 4.17 2.13 -0.99
N SER A 53 3.30 1.75 -0.07
CA SER A 53 2.00 2.36 0.14
C SER A 53 1.87 2.74 1.61
N CYS A 54 1.89 4.03 1.90
CA CYS A 54 1.76 4.56 3.25
C CYS A 54 0.50 5.40 3.39
N GLY A 55 -0.01 5.53 4.59
CA GLY A 55 -1.17 6.34 4.90
C GLY A 55 -1.48 6.36 6.39
N ALA A 56 -2.62 6.96 6.71
CA ALA A 56 -3.17 6.97 8.06
C ALA A 56 -4.37 6.01 8.15
N LEU A 57 -4.48 5.33 9.28
CA LEU A 57 -5.62 4.50 9.65
C LEU A 57 -6.29 5.07 10.89
N LYS A 58 -7.60 5.17 10.86
CA LYS A 58 -8.42 5.42 12.05
C LYS A 58 -8.66 4.12 12.82
N ALA A 59 -9.14 4.25 14.05
CA ALA A 59 -9.57 3.10 14.82
C ALA A 59 -10.64 2.28 14.08
N HIS A 60 -10.50 0.96 14.06
CA HIS A 60 -11.40 0.03 13.39
C HIS A 60 -11.62 0.27 11.89
N ASP A 61 -10.69 0.96 11.23
CA ASP A 61 -10.71 1.25 9.81
C ASP A 61 -9.74 0.33 9.05
N HIS A 62 -9.81 0.36 7.73
CA HIS A 62 -8.93 -0.41 6.87
C HIS A 62 -8.48 0.42 5.66
N ALA A 63 -7.33 0.07 5.12
CA ALA A 63 -6.83 0.56 3.84
C ALA A 63 -6.72 -0.61 2.86
N LEU A 64 -7.25 -0.43 1.64
CA LEU A 64 -7.13 -1.39 0.56
C LEU A 64 -6.10 -0.92 -0.46
N ILE A 65 -5.12 -1.76 -0.73
CA ILE A 65 -4.05 -1.51 -1.70
C ILE A 65 -4.14 -2.54 -2.82
N ALA A 66 -4.40 -2.07 -4.04
CA ALA A 66 -4.42 -2.92 -5.22
C ALA A 66 -3.00 -3.33 -5.62
N VAL A 67 -2.79 -4.62 -5.89
CA VAL A 67 -1.52 -5.19 -6.33
C VAL A 67 -1.75 -6.15 -7.49
N ASN A 68 -0.82 -6.21 -8.42
CA ASN A 68 -0.84 -7.21 -9.48
C ASN A 68 0.14 -8.32 -9.12
N LEU A 69 -0.36 -9.53 -8.98
CA LEU A 69 0.41 -10.71 -8.61
C LEU A 69 0.45 -11.72 -9.76
N TYR A 70 1.52 -12.48 -9.81
CA TYR A 70 1.76 -13.46 -10.87
C TYR A 70 1.82 -14.86 -10.27
N ALA A 71 1.11 -15.79 -10.89
CA ALA A 71 1.17 -17.21 -10.58
C ALA A 71 2.61 -17.72 -10.72
N GLY A 72 3.04 -18.59 -9.81
CA GLY A 72 4.39 -19.11 -9.75
C GLY A 72 5.35 -18.31 -8.87
N ASN A 73 4.99 -17.12 -8.46
CA ASN A 73 5.73 -16.35 -7.46
C ASN A 73 5.15 -16.57 -6.06
N GLN A 74 5.98 -16.31 -5.07
CA GLN A 74 5.58 -16.19 -3.67
C GLN A 74 5.77 -14.75 -3.23
N TYR A 75 4.88 -14.25 -2.39
CA TYR A 75 4.86 -12.85 -1.94
C TYR A 75 4.79 -12.77 -0.42
N TRP A 76 5.46 -11.76 0.16
CA TRP A 76 5.26 -11.31 1.52
C TRP A 76 4.88 -9.84 1.51
N PHE A 77 3.75 -9.52 2.13
CA PHE A 77 3.25 -8.16 2.35
C PHE A 77 3.57 -7.76 3.77
N SER A 78 4.51 -6.84 3.94
CA SER A 78 5.03 -6.42 5.23
C SER A 78 4.54 -5.03 5.58
N VAL A 79 3.95 -4.87 6.76
CA VAL A 79 3.39 -3.62 7.25
C VAL A 79 4.10 -3.23 8.53
N GLY A 80 4.54 -1.97 8.59
CA GLY A 80 4.97 -1.30 9.81
C GLY A 80 3.98 -0.22 10.19
N THR A 81 3.89 0.09 11.47
CA THR A 81 3.01 1.13 12.02
C THR A 81 3.76 2.02 13.00
N THR A 82 3.19 3.18 13.29
CA THR A 82 3.70 4.08 14.33
C THR A 82 2.75 4.16 15.50
N GLU A 83 3.30 4.51 16.66
CA GLU A 83 2.51 4.87 17.83
C GLU A 83 1.48 5.97 17.48
N PRO A 84 0.24 5.90 18.00
CA PRO A 84 -0.26 4.86 18.92
C PRO A 84 -0.87 3.63 18.22
N LEU A 85 -0.90 3.57 16.89
CA LEU A 85 -1.41 2.42 16.12
C LEU A 85 -0.43 1.24 16.22
N LYS A 86 -0.67 0.35 17.17
CA LYS A 86 0.23 -0.78 17.47
C LYS A 86 -0.20 -2.12 16.87
N LYS A 87 -1.46 -2.24 16.52
CA LYS A 87 -2.03 -3.53 16.10
C LYS A 87 -2.73 -3.38 14.77
N VAL A 88 -2.17 -4.03 13.77
CA VAL A 88 -2.76 -4.17 12.45
C VAL A 88 -2.83 -5.64 12.07
N ALA A 89 -3.82 -5.99 11.27
CA ALA A 89 -3.90 -7.26 10.57
C ALA A 89 -3.71 -7.02 9.08
N VAL A 90 -3.10 -7.97 8.40
CA VAL A 90 -2.91 -7.93 6.95
C VAL A 90 -3.70 -9.09 6.35
N SER A 91 -4.62 -8.77 5.46
CA SER A 91 -5.46 -9.74 4.75
C SER A 91 -5.35 -9.52 3.25
N LEU A 92 -5.64 -10.56 2.48
CA LEU A 92 -5.60 -10.51 1.02
C LEU A 92 -6.93 -10.94 0.44
N TYR A 93 -7.39 -10.25 -0.59
CA TYR A 93 -8.63 -10.53 -1.30
C TYR A 93 -8.37 -10.62 -2.80
N ASP A 94 -9.13 -11.49 -3.49
CA ASP A 94 -9.15 -11.52 -4.95
C ASP A 94 -9.98 -10.36 -5.52
N GLU A 95 -10.02 -10.26 -6.85
CA GLU A 95 -10.80 -9.22 -7.55
C GLU A 95 -12.31 -9.32 -7.35
N THR A 96 -12.82 -10.46 -6.90
CA THR A 96 -14.24 -10.67 -6.62
C THR A 96 -14.59 -10.44 -5.15
N GLY A 97 -13.59 -10.11 -4.30
CA GLY A 97 -13.76 -9.83 -2.89
C GLY A 97 -13.71 -11.05 -1.98
N ASN A 98 -13.28 -12.21 -2.48
CA ASN A 98 -13.06 -13.40 -1.66
C ASN A 98 -11.73 -13.28 -0.91
N GLN A 99 -11.78 -13.53 0.39
CA GLN A 99 -10.57 -13.56 1.21
C GLN A 99 -9.71 -14.78 0.88
N MET A 100 -8.43 -14.54 0.65
CA MET A 100 -7.45 -15.57 0.38
C MET A 100 -6.86 -16.13 1.66
N THR A 101 -6.51 -17.41 1.65
CA THR A 101 -5.76 -18.02 2.76
C THR A 101 -4.29 -17.58 2.68
N THR A 102 -3.78 -17.00 3.76
CA THR A 102 -2.42 -16.46 3.86
C THR A 102 -1.68 -17.04 5.05
N GLU A 103 -0.35 -17.08 4.97
CA GLU A 103 0.49 -17.20 6.16
C GLU A 103 0.51 -15.82 6.84
N ASN A 104 0.35 -15.79 8.17
CA ASN A 104 0.30 -14.54 8.90
C ASN A 104 1.41 -14.46 9.94
N PHE A 105 2.02 -13.29 10.03
CA PHE A 105 2.98 -12.91 11.07
C PHE A 105 2.50 -11.62 11.74
N SER A 106 2.62 -11.54 13.05
CA SER A 106 2.30 -10.32 13.80
C SER A 106 3.16 -10.26 15.06
N GLU A 107 3.90 -9.17 15.20
CA GLU A 107 4.74 -8.89 16.37
C GLU A 107 4.82 -7.38 16.62
N GLY A 108 4.24 -6.94 17.74
CA GLY A 108 4.25 -5.55 18.15
C GLY A 108 3.56 -4.64 17.13
N ASP A 109 4.33 -3.75 16.54
CA ASP A 109 3.94 -2.75 15.54
C ASP A 109 4.13 -3.22 14.08
N LYS A 110 4.42 -4.50 13.88
CA LYS A 110 4.68 -5.12 12.58
C LYS A 110 3.75 -6.29 12.32
N ALA A 111 3.28 -6.39 11.10
CA ALA A 111 2.49 -7.53 10.63
C ALA A 111 2.81 -7.86 9.18
N ALA A 112 2.69 -9.12 8.82
CA ALA A 112 2.88 -9.55 7.44
C ALA A 112 1.91 -10.66 7.05
N ALA A 113 1.64 -10.77 5.75
CA ALA A 113 0.91 -11.86 5.14
C ALA A 113 1.71 -12.44 3.98
N GLY A 114 1.88 -13.76 3.97
CA GLY A 114 2.51 -14.52 2.90
C GLY A 114 1.46 -15.17 2.01
N PHE A 115 1.67 -15.11 0.70
CA PHE A 115 0.73 -15.63 -0.28
C PHE A 115 1.43 -16.10 -1.56
N ALA A 116 0.97 -17.21 -2.12
CA ALA A 116 1.37 -17.71 -3.41
C ALA A 116 0.13 -17.85 -4.31
N PRO A 117 -0.07 -16.93 -5.28
CA PRO A 117 -1.26 -16.96 -6.11
C PRO A 117 -1.25 -18.14 -7.09
N GLU A 118 -2.38 -18.83 -7.22
CA GLU A 118 -2.60 -19.85 -8.24
C GLU A 118 -2.87 -19.23 -9.62
N ASN A 119 -3.46 -18.03 -9.63
CA ASN A 119 -3.78 -17.30 -10.84
C ASN A 119 -3.15 -15.91 -10.80
N SER A 120 -2.57 -15.50 -11.95
CA SER A 120 -2.11 -14.13 -12.12
C SER A 120 -3.32 -13.19 -12.23
N GLY A 121 -3.24 -12.02 -11.60
CA GLY A 121 -4.32 -11.05 -11.63
C GLY A 121 -4.17 -9.94 -10.59
N GLN A 122 -5.22 -9.15 -10.48
CA GLN A 122 -5.31 -8.11 -9.47
C GLN A 122 -5.82 -8.70 -8.15
N TYR A 123 -5.14 -8.34 -7.08
CA TYR A 123 -5.51 -8.66 -5.70
C TYR A 123 -5.55 -7.38 -4.89
N PHE A 124 -6.15 -7.44 -3.70
CA PHE A 124 -6.23 -6.33 -2.79
C PHE A 124 -5.66 -6.72 -1.43
N VAL A 125 -4.65 -6.00 -0.99
CA VAL A 125 -4.11 -6.13 0.37
C VAL A 125 -4.90 -5.19 1.26
N SER A 126 -5.50 -5.74 2.31
CA SER A 126 -6.15 -4.96 3.37
C SER A 126 -5.22 -4.82 4.56
N VAL A 127 -5.02 -3.61 5.00
CA VAL A 127 -4.36 -3.29 6.26
C VAL A 127 -5.42 -2.81 7.22
N ASP A 128 -5.74 -3.62 8.22
CA ASP A 128 -6.85 -3.40 9.13
C ASP A 128 -6.36 -2.94 10.50
N SER A 129 -6.86 -1.82 11.01
CA SER A 129 -6.65 -1.41 12.40
C SER A 129 -7.47 -2.29 13.33
N VAL A 130 -6.80 -3.06 14.18
CA VAL A 130 -7.43 -4.01 15.11
C VAL A 130 -7.73 -3.37 16.47
N GLY A 131 -7.17 -2.20 16.76
CA GLY A 131 -7.31 -1.51 18.03
C GLY A 131 -8.17 -0.25 17.96
N ASP A 132 -8.32 0.39 19.11
CA ASP A 132 -9.07 1.64 19.30
C ASP A 132 -8.22 2.89 18.98
N GLN A 133 -7.01 2.70 18.49
CA GLN A 133 -6.04 3.78 18.21
C GLN A 133 -5.93 4.04 16.72
N GLU A 134 -5.63 5.28 16.38
CA GLU A 134 -5.30 5.70 15.03
C GLU A 134 -3.80 5.96 14.88
N GLY A 135 -3.29 5.93 13.67
CA GLY A 135 -1.87 6.21 13.40
C GLY A 135 -1.51 5.99 11.95
N SER A 136 -0.22 6.06 11.65
CA SER A 136 0.29 5.84 10.31
C SER A 136 0.75 4.39 10.11
N PHE A 137 0.58 3.91 8.89
CA PHE A 137 1.09 2.63 8.44
C PHE A 137 1.89 2.77 7.15
N CYS A 138 2.72 1.81 6.85
CA CYS A 138 3.33 1.65 5.54
C CYS A 138 3.41 0.18 5.16
N LEU A 139 3.03 -0.12 3.92
CA LEU A 139 3.11 -1.43 3.30
C LEU A 139 4.26 -1.45 2.29
N VAL A 140 5.11 -2.45 2.39
CA VAL A 140 6.04 -2.87 1.33
C VAL A 140 5.81 -4.34 1.04
N TYR A 141 6.18 -4.81 -0.14
CA TYR A 141 6.11 -6.23 -0.40
C TYR A 141 7.33 -6.77 -1.15
N SER A 142 7.59 -8.03 -0.91
CA SER A 142 8.70 -8.78 -1.50
C SER A 142 8.18 -10.02 -2.23
N TYR A 143 8.99 -10.55 -3.13
CA TYR A 143 8.64 -11.71 -3.96
C TYR A 143 9.85 -12.59 -4.24
N LYS A 144 9.61 -13.83 -4.58
CA LYS A 144 10.56 -14.77 -5.14
C LYS A 144 9.88 -15.74 -6.11
#